data_2bf967ad6f16bc79f9cd2d2bbf535305
#
_entry.id   2bf967ad6f16bc79f9cd2d2bbf535305
#
_cell.length_a   1.000
_cell.length_b   1.000
_cell.length_c   1.000
_cell.angle_alpha   90.00
_cell.angle_beta   90.00
_cell.angle_gamma   90.00
#
_symmetry.space_group_name_H-M   'P 1'
#
loop_
_entity.id
_entity.type
_entity.pdbx_description
1 polymer ?
#
loop_
_entity_poly.entity_id
_entity_poly.type
_entity_poly.pdbx_seq_one_letter_code
_entity_poly.pdbx_strand_id
1 'polypeptide(L)'
;MDETLKCIGCGAPLQSEDKNAPGYVPEHNLFRDDVICQRCFRLKNYNEIQDVGMDSEDFLNLLNGLSDRQGIIVNVIDVFDFEGSFINALKRIVGNKKIILAANKLDLLPRQINQRRVKEWLKRTARKYGLEAEEVVLISAHKGWGIDALLESINRFRNHQDVYIVGTTNVGKSTLINKLIEQSVGEKDVVTTSRFPGTTLDLSLIHISEPTRQEAI
;
A
#
# COMPACT_ATOMS: atom_id res chain seq x y z
N MET A 1 -32.42 6.52 8.37
CA MET A 1 -30.99 6.73 8.11
C MET A 1 -30.55 5.60 7.23
N ASP A 2 -30.40 5.85 5.93
CA ASP A 2 -29.95 4.83 4.99
C ASP A 2 -28.49 4.49 5.28
N GLU A 3 -28.25 3.34 5.88
CA GLU A 3 -26.91 2.77 5.95
C GLU A 3 -26.50 2.38 4.52
N THR A 4 -25.75 3.25 3.86
CA THR A 4 -25.16 2.92 2.56
C THR A 4 -24.22 1.74 2.75
N LEU A 5 -24.58 0.60 2.19
CA LEU A 5 -23.76 -0.61 2.16
C LEU A 5 -22.39 -0.26 1.54
N LYS A 6 -21.30 -0.67 2.19
CA LYS A 6 -19.93 -0.40 1.72
C LYS A 6 -19.24 -1.70 1.32
N CYS A 7 -18.43 -1.63 0.27
CA CYS A 7 -17.57 -2.72 -0.14
C CYS A 7 -16.56 -3.06 0.95
N ILE A 8 -16.52 -4.29 1.44
CA ILE A 8 -15.54 -4.72 2.46
C ILE A 8 -14.09 -4.72 1.95
N GLY A 9 -13.89 -4.72 0.63
CA GLY A 9 -12.54 -4.71 0.06
C GLY A 9 -11.93 -3.32 -0.15
N CYS A 10 -12.72 -2.31 -0.55
CA CYS A 10 -12.21 -0.96 -0.84
C CYS A 10 -12.95 0.16 -0.10
N GLY A 11 -13.98 -0.15 0.67
CA GLY A 11 -14.77 0.84 1.42
C GLY A 11 -15.68 1.73 0.57
N ALA A 12 -15.69 1.58 -0.76
CA ALA A 12 -16.58 2.36 -1.64
C ALA A 12 -18.04 2.05 -1.36
N PRO A 13 -18.97 3.04 -1.43
CA PRO A 13 -20.40 2.79 -1.37
C PRO A 13 -20.79 1.80 -2.47
N LEU A 14 -21.58 0.77 -2.12
CA LEU A 14 -22.06 -0.20 -3.10
C LEU A 14 -23.16 0.41 -3.95
N GLN A 15 -23.10 0.17 -5.25
CA GLN A 15 -24.09 0.62 -6.22
C GLN A 15 -24.21 -0.39 -7.37
N SER A 16 -25.37 -0.41 -8.05
CA SER A 16 -25.67 -1.32 -9.17
C SER A 16 -25.96 -0.59 -10.49
N GLU A 17 -25.79 0.75 -10.51
CA GLU A 17 -26.19 1.59 -11.63
C GLU A 17 -25.11 1.68 -12.71
N ASP A 18 -23.87 1.99 -12.33
CA ASP A 18 -22.75 2.17 -13.27
C ASP A 18 -21.67 1.08 -13.08
N LYS A 19 -21.50 0.24 -14.11
CA LYS A 19 -20.52 -0.86 -14.12
C LYS A 19 -19.06 -0.36 -14.07
N ASN A 20 -18.81 0.85 -14.49
CA ASN A 20 -17.47 1.41 -14.54
C ASN A 20 -17.13 2.24 -13.29
N ALA A 21 -18.12 2.61 -12.50
CA ALA A 21 -17.93 3.37 -11.28
C ALA A 21 -17.48 2.51 -10.10
N PRO A 22 -16.77 3.10 -9.12
CA PRO A 22 -16.39 2.42 -7.89
C PRO A 22 -17.62 1.87 -7.14
N GLY A 23 -17.45 0.71 -6.50
CA GLY A 23 -18.53 0.11 -5.71
C GLY A 23 -19.55 -0.70 -6.50
N TYR A 24 -19.39 -0.85 -7.83
CA TYR A 24 -20.36 -1.59 -8.63
C TYR A 24 -20.46 -3.06 -8.20
N VAL A 25 -21.71 -3.48 -7.99
CA VAL A 25 -22.12 -4.86 -7.71
C VAL A 25 -23.37 -5.17 -8.51
N PRO A 26 -23.46 -6.31 -9.20
CA PRO A 26 -24.72 -6.74 -9.81
C PRO A 26 -25.84 -6.79 -8.78
N GLU A 27 -27.03 -6.32 -9.12
CA GLU A 27 -28.18 -6.16 -8.22
C GLU A 27 -28.47 -7.40 -7.35
N HIS A 28 -28.35 -8.59 -7.96
CA HIS A 28 -28.60 -9.87 -7.27
C HIS A 28 -27.56 -10.23 -6.20
N ASN A 29 -26.44 -9.52 -6.12
CA ASN A 29 -25.38 -9.72 -5.13
C ASN A 29 -25.38 -8.68 -4.01
N LEU A 30 -26.17 -7.62 -4.10
CA LEU A 30 -26.22 -6.53 -3.10
C LEU A 30 -26.75 -7.01 -1.72
N PHE A 31 -27.52 -8.09 -1.70
CA PHE A 31 -28.20 -8.59 -0.49
C PHE A 31 -27.45 -9.73 0.22
N ARG A 32 -26.17 -9.93 -0.09
CA ARG A 32 -25.35 -10.95 0.56
C ARG A 32 -24.63 -10.36 1.77
N ASP A 33 -24.37 -11.19 2.76
CA ASP A 33 -23.39 -10.86 3.79
C ASP A 33 -22.00 -10.79 3.15
N ASP A 34 -21.16 -9.80 3.52
CA ASP A 34 -19.79 -9.61 3.05
C ASP A 34 -19.65 -9.29 1.54
N VAL A 35 -20.38 -8.28 1.07
CA VAL A 35 -20.35 -7.88 -0.35
C VAL A 35 -19.05 -7.17 -0.71
N ILE A 36 -18.38 -7.70 -1.75
CA ILE A 36 -17.25 -7.03 -2.41
C ILE A 36 -17.65 -6.53 -3.79
N CYS A 37 -17.26 -5.31 -4.15
CA CYS A 37 -17.56 -4.78 -5.48
C CYS A 37 -16.83 -5.57 -6.57
N GLN A 38 -17.36 -5.52 -7.80
CA GLN A 38 -16.84 -6.27 -8.96
C GLN A 38 -15.33 -6.04 -9.17
N ARG A 39 -14.86 -4.84 -8.96
CA ARG A 39 -13.45 -4.48 -9.05
C ARG A 39 -12.60 -5.21 -8.00
N CYS A 40 -13.01 -5.20 -6.74
CA CYS A 40 -12.34 -5.94 -5.68
C CYS A 40 -12.40 -7.45 -5.92
N PHE A 41 -13.51 -7.95 -6.45
CA PHE A 41 -13.66 -9.35 -6.82
C PHE A 41 -12.68 -9.74 -7.94
N ARG A 42 -12.58 -8.95 -9.00
CA ARG A 42 -11.65 -9.20 -10.12
C ARG A 42 -10.20 -9.11 -9.66
N LEU A 43 -9.88 -8.12 -8.85
CA LEU A 43 -8.54 -7.97 -8.27
C LEU A 43 -8.16 -9.17 -7.40
N LYS A 44 -9.10 -9.67 -6.58
CA LYS A 44 -8.88 -10.81 -5.68
C LYS A 44 -8.72 -12.13 -6.43
N ASN A 45 -9.53 -12.37 -7.47
CA ASN A 45 -9.61 -13.68 -8.10
C ASN A 45 -8.83 -13.78 -9.42
N TYR A 46 -8.66 -12.68 -10.15
CA TYR A 46 -8.03 -12.68 -11.47
C TYR A 46 -6.79 -11.79 -11.55
N ASN A 47 -6.45 -11.08 -10.46
CA ASN A 47 -5.37 -10.08 -10.44
C ASN A 47 -5.51 -9.00 -11.54
N GLU A 48 -6.72 -8.83 -12.07
CA GLU A 48 -7.06 -7.81 -13.07
C GLU A 48 -7.18 -6.44 -12.40
N ILE A 49 -6.25 -5.57 -12.73
CA ILE A 49 -6.32 -4.15 -12.40
C ILE A 49 -7.13 -3.49 -13.52
N GLN A 50 -8.39 -3.15 -13.26
CA GLN A 50 -9.10 -2.23 -14.15
C GLN A 50 -8.54 -0.83 -13.94
N ASP A 51 -7.98 -0.27 -14.98
CA ASP A 51 -7.65 1.16 -15.04
C ASP A 51 -8.97 1.95 -15.00
N VAL A 52 -9.38 2.35 -13.80
CA VAL A 52 -10.32 3.45 -13.68
C VAL A 52 -9.47 4.69 -13.89
N GLY A 53 -9.63 5.34 -15.03
CA GLY A 53 -8.91 6.57 -15.36
C GLY A 53 -9.19 7.63 -14.31
N MET A 54 -8.34 7.68 -13.31
CA MET A 54 -8.22 8.85 -12.45
C MET A 54 -7.50 9.91 -13.26
N ASP A 55 -8.10 11.07 -13.37
CA ASP A 55 -7.46 12.21 -14.02
C ASP A 55 -6.19 12.57 -13.22
N SER A 56 -5.17 13.08 -13.92
CA SER A 56 -3.92 13.48 -13.27
C SER A 56 -4.12 14.49 -12.14
N GLU A 57 -5.20 15.28 -12.21
CA GLU A 57 -5.59 16.22 -11.16
C GLU A 57 -6.13 15.53 -9.91
N ASP A 58 -6.95 14.50 -10.05
CA ASP A 58 -7.48 13.75 -8.91
C ASP A 58 -6.36 13.04 -8.14
N PHE A 59 -5.37 12.53 -8.87
CA PHE A 59 -4.19 11.93 -8.27
C PHE A 59 -3.34 12.96 -7.51
N LEU A 60 -3.11 14.14 -8.08
CA LEU A 60 -2.40 15.23 -7.40
C LEU A 60 -3.16 15.72 -6.17
N ASN A 61 -4.49 15.81 -6.24
CA ASN A 61 -5.33 16.19 -5.11
C ASN A 61 -5.26 15.15 -3.98
N LEU A 62 -5.23 13.87 -4.33
CA LEU A 62 -5.06 12.77 -3.36
C LEU A 62 -3.70 12.85 -2.67
N LEU A 63 -2.63 13.10 -3.43
CA LEU A 63 -1.28 13.25 -2.90
C LEU A 63 -1.12 14.52 -2.07
N ASN A 64 -1.73 15.62 -2.49
CA ASN A 64 -1.77 16.87 -1.71
C ASN A 64 -2.51 16.65 -0.38
N GLY A 65 -3.58 15.85 -0.37
CA GLY A 65 -4.26 15.44 0.85
C GLY A 65 -3.41 14.60 1.82
N LEU A 66 -2.34 13.95 1.31
CA LEU A 66 -1.38 13.25 2.17
C LEU A 66 -0.46 14.20 2.93
N SER A 67 -0.16 15.40 2.38
CA SER A 67 0.71 16.37 3.07
C SER A 67 0.14 16.75 4.43
N ASP A 68 -1.17 16.88 4.54
CA ASP A 68 -1.88 17.37 5.72
C ASP A 68 -2.20 16.27 6.75
N ARG A 69 -2.09 15.00 6.36
CA ARG A 69 -2.35 13.85 7.26
C ARG A 69 -1.08 13.45 7.99
N GLN A 70 -1.23 13.04 9.25
CA GLN A 70 -0.12 12.45 10.00
C GLN A 70 0.13 11.01 9.54
N GLY A 71 1.39 10.59 9.49
CA GLY A 71 1.73 9.23 9.12
C GLY A 71 3.14 9.09 8.57
N ILE A 72 3.51 7.84 8.30
CA ILE A 72 4.76 7.49 7.66
C ILE A 72 4.51 6.93 6.25
N ILE A 73 5.49 7.01 5.40
CA ILE A 73 5.43 6.52 4.03
C ILE A 73 6.29 5.26 3.88
N VAL A 74 5.71 4.21 3.35
CA VAL A 74 6.44 3.05 2.83
C VAL A 74 6.46 3.16 1.31
N ASN A 75 7.59 3.60 0.76
CA ASN A 75 7.78 3.67 -0.69
C ASN A 75 8.28 2.32 -1.21
N VAL A 76 7.44 1.64 -1.97
CA VAL A 76 7.78 0.34 -2.58
C VAL A 76 8.39 0.59 -3.95
N ILE A 77 9.59 0.06 -4.15
CA ILE A 77 10.32 0.11 -5.43
C ILE A 77 10.66 -1.30 -5.91
N ASP A 78 10.93 -1.44 -7.19
CA ASP A 78 11.50 -2.65 -7.76
C ASP A 78 13.02 -2.60 -7.62
N VAL A 79 13.60 -3.62 -6.98
CA VAL A 79 15.07 -3.67 -6.79
C VAL A 79 15.85 -3.79 -8.10
N PHE A 80 15.23 -4.31 -9.14
CA PHE A 80 15.82 -4.43 -10.49
C PHE A 80 15.68 -3.16 -11.33
N ASP A 81 14.57 -2.47 -11.15
CA ASP A 81 14.25 -1.26 -11.89
C ASP A 81 14.03 -0.10 -10.92
N PHE A 82 15.11 0.37 -10.33
CA PHE A 82 15.05 1.50 -9.42
C PHE A 82 14.51 2.75 -10.11
N GLU A 83 15.04 3.09 -11.29
CA GLU A 83 14.70 4.35 -11.98
C GLU A 83 13.26 4.36 -12.48
N GLY A 84 12.78 3.24 -13.06
CA GLY A 84 11.41 3.12 -13.53
C GLY A 84 10.37 3.00 -12.41
N SER A 85 10.79 2.59 -11.23
CA SER A 85 9.90 2.45 -10.06
C SER A 85 10.01 3.59 -9.05
N PHE A 86 10.99 4.50 -9.21
CA PHE A 86 11.22 5.60 -8.28
C PHE A 86 10.33 6.81 -8.57
N ILE A 87 9.68 7.34 -7.54
CA ILE A 87 8.79 8.49 -7.65
C ILE A 87 9.58 9.77 -7.36
N ASN A 88 10.08 10.45 -8.39
CA ASN A 88 10.90 11.65 -8.26
C ASN A 88 10.23 12.79 -7.46
N ALA A 89 8.91 12.91 -7.57
CA ALA A 89 8.17 13.96 -6.86
C ALA A 89 7.82 13.61 -5.41
N LEU A 90 8.13 12.39 -4.93
CA LEU A 90 7.63 11.87 -3.67
C LEU A 90 7.95 12.80 -2.49
N LYS A 91 9.19 13.26 -2.36
CA LYS A 91 9.59 14.16 -1.25
C LYS A 91 8.78 15.45 -1.22
N ARG A 92 8.51 16.03 -2.39
CA ARG A 92 7.70 17.26 -2.50
C ARG A 92 6.25 17.03 -2.09
N ILE A 93 5.73 15.84 -2.41
CA ILE A 93 4.35 15.45 -2.16
C ILE A 93 4.12 15.13 -0.67
N VAL A 94 5.03 14.35 -0.08
CA VAL A 94 4.86 13.86 1.30
C VAL A 94 5.44 14.80 2.37
N GLY A 95 6.12 15.86 1.97
CA GLY A 95 6.68 16.87 2.87
C GLY A 95 7.74 16.30 3.83
N ASN A 96 7.55 16.52 5.12
CA ASN A 96 8.51 16.11 6.17
C ASN A 96 8.23 14.72 6.77
N LYS A 97 7.34 13.93 6.16
CA LYS A 97 7.05 12.58 6.66
C LYS A 97 8.28 11.68 6.59
N LYS A 98 8.37 10.77 7.55
CA LYS A 98 9.37 9.71 7.54
C LYS A 98 9.08 8.74 6.39
N ILE A 99 10.12 8.34 5.69
CA ILE A 99 10.02 7.46 4.52
C ILE A 99 10.86 6.20 4.77
N ILE A 100 10.22 5.04 4.66
CA ILE A 100 10.88 3.74 4.59
C ILE A 100 10.88 3.32 3.13
N LEU A 101 12.05 2.97 2.60
CA LEU A 101 12.19 2.46 1.24
C LEU A 101 12.13 0.93 1.27
N ALA A 102 11.04 0.36 0.78
CA ALA A 102 10.85 -1.09 0.67
C ALA A 102 11.24 -1.54 -0.75
N ALA A 103 12.44 -2.09 -0.90
CA ALA A 103 12.92 -2.60 -2.19
C ALA A 103 12.47 -4.04 -2.36
N ASN A 104 11.45 -4.22 -3.22
CA ASN A 104 10.79 -5.49 -3.46
C ASN A 104 11.44 -6.29 -4.59
N LYS A 105 11.05 -7.56 -4.70
CA LYS A 105 11.54 -8.55 -5.66
C LYS A 105 12.97 -9.02 -5.38
N LEU A 106 13.36 -9.05 -4.10
CA LEU A 106 14.64 -9.57 -3.65
C LEU A 106 14.93 -11.00 -4.15
N ASP A 107 13.88 -11.80 -4.33
CA ASP A 107 13.95 -13.18 -4.82
C ASP A 107 14.49 -13.31 -6.27
N LEU A 108 14.48 -12.22 -7.03
CA LEU A 108 15.05 -12.16 -8.37
C LEU A 108 16.55 -11.87 -8.36
N LEU A 109 17.11 -11.38 -7.25
CA LEU A 109 18.54 -11.14 -7.13
C LEU A 109 19.32 -12.46 -6.93
N PRO A 110 20.58 -12.56 -7.40
CA PRO A 110 21.41 -13.70 -7.14
C PRO A 110 21.56 -13.97 -5.62
N ARG A 111 21.51 -15.25 -5.20
CA ARG A 111 21.57 -15.61 -3.78
C ARG A 111 22.85 -15.16 -3.05
N GLN A 112 23.95 -14.99 -3.78
CA GLN A 112 25.25 -14.58 -3.23
C GLN A 112 25.38 -13.04 -3.13
N ILE A 113 24.34 -12.27 -3.47
CA ILE A 113 24.45 -10.82 -3.45
C ILE A 113 24.64 -10.32 -2.01
N ASN A 114 25.53 -9.36 -1.86
CA ASN A 114 25.71 -8.69 -0.58
C ASN A 114 24.56 -7.69 -0.35
N GLN A 115 23.55 -8.11 0.40
CA GLN A 115 22.36 -7.33 0.69
C GLN A 115 22.68 -5.99 1.37
N ARG A 116 23.72 -5.93 2.21
CA ARG A 116 24.14 -4.68 2.86
C ARG A 116 24.60 -3.66 1.80
N ARG A 117 25.40 -4.09 0.83
CA ARG A 117 25.84 -3.22 -0.27
C ARG A 117 24.69 -2.74 -1.13
N VAL A 118 23.68 -3.60 -1.37
CA VAL A 118 22.44 -3.23 -2.09
C VAL A 118 21.68 -2.16 -1.32
N LYS A 119 21.45 -2.33 -0.02
CA LYS A 119 20.81 -1.32 0.84
C LYS A 119 21.55 0.03 0.81
N GLU A 120 22.85 -0.01 0.95
CA GLU A 120 23.69 1.20 0.93
C GLU A 120 23.66 1.89 -0.44
N TRP A 121 23.64 1.13 -1.52
CA TRP A 121 23.51 1.65 -2.88
C TRP A 121 22.14 2.29 -3.10
N LEU A 122 21.06 1.62 -2.72
CA LEU A 122 19.70 2.13 -2.81
C LEU A 122 19.54 3.43 -2.02
N LYS A 123 20.05 3.46 -0.78
CA LYS A 123 19.99 4.65 0.08
C LYS A 123 20.73 5.84 -0.55
N ARG A 124 21.93 5.59 -1.10
CA ARG A 124 22.70 6.63 -1.79
C ARG A 124 22.00 7.10 -3.07
N THR A 125 21.44 6.19 -3.84
CA THR A 125 20.75 6.51 -5.08
C THR A 125 19.48 7.31 -4.79
N ALA A 126 18.64 6.90 -3.84
CA ALA A 126 17.46 7.66 -3.42
C ALA A 126 17.81 9.10 -3.00
N ARG A 127 18.92 9.26 -2.25
CA ARG A 127 19.40 10.58 -1.84
C ARG A 127 19.80 11.46 -3.02
N LYS A 128 20.38 10.91 -4.09
CA LYS A 128 20.69 11.67 -5.33
C LYS A 128 19.43 12.23 -5.99
N TYR A 129 18.29 11.54 -5.85
CA TYR A 129 16.97 11.99 -6.31
C TYR A 129 16.22 12.84 -5.25
N GLY A 130 16.92 13.28 -4.20
CA GLY A 130 16.36 14.16 -3.17
C GLY A 130 15.49 13.45 -2.12
N LEU A 131 15.47 12.10 -2.09
CA LEU A 131 14.72 11.33 -1.11
C LEU A 131 15.65 10.85 0.01
N GLU A 132 15.43 11.33 1.23
CA GLU A 132 16.06 10.79 2.43
C GLU A 132 15.16 9.72 3.06
N ALA A 133 15.56 8.45 2.88
CA ALA A 133 14.88 7.35 3.55
C ALA A 133 15.49 7.12 4.93
N GLU A 134 14.63 6.98 5.95
CA GLU A 134 15.05 6.59 7.30
C GLU A 134 15.74 5.22 7.26
N GLU A 135 15.09 4.29 6.59
CA GLU A 135 15.60 2.93 6.43
C GLU A 135 15.31 2.38 5.03
N VAL A 136 16.18 1.46 4.58
CA VAL A 136 15.98 0.67 3.37
C VAL A 136 15.82 -0.79 3.76
N VAL A 137 14.68 -1.38 3.43
CA VAL A 137 14.38 -2.79 3.70
C VAL A 137 14.28 -3.54 2.38
N LEU A 138 15.05 -4.62 2.23
CA LEU A 138 14.94 -5.52 1.08
C LEU A 138 13.88 -6.56 1.39
N ILE A 139 12.92 -6.72 0.49
CA ILE A 139 11.80 -7.64 0.66
C ILE A 139 11.55 -8.47 -0.60
N SER A 140 10.95 -9.61 -0.43
CA SER A 140 10.22 -10.32 -1.48
C SER A 140 8.79 -10.55 -1.00
N ALA A 141 7.87 -9.72 -1.44
CA ALA A 141 6.46 -9.87 -1.10
C ALA A 141 5.91 -11.22 -1.58
N HIS A 142 6.41 -11.74 -2.71
CA HIS A 142 6.01 -13.04 -3.26
C HIS A 142 6.47 -14.22 -2.38
N LYS A 143 7.70 -14.18 -1.86
CA LYS A 143 8.28 -15.23 -1.00
C LYS A 143 8.07 -15.00 0.49
N GLY A 144 7.59 -13.82 0.90
CA GLY A 144 7.46 -13.43 2.30
C GLY A 144 8.78 -13.05 2.97
N TRP A 145 9.89 -12.93 2.22
CA TRP A 145 11.18 -12.60 2.81
C TRP A 145 11.26 -11.12 3.20
N GLY A 146 11.81 -10.85 4.36
CA GLY A 146 12.05 -9.50 4.85
C GLY A 146 10.78 -8.74 5.28
N ILE A 147 9.61 -9.40 5.31
CA ILE A 147 8.35 -8.75 5.71
C ILE A 147 8.38 -8.43 7.20
N ASP A 148 8.90 -9.33 8.05
CA ASP A 148 9.05 -9.09 9.49
C ASP A 148 9.96 -7.87 9.74
N ALA A 149 11.09 -7.78 9.04
CA ALA A 149 11.99 -6.64 9.14
C ALA A 149 11.31 -5.32 8.68
N LEU A 150 10.42 -5.39 7.68
CA LEU A 150 9.63 -4.24 7.24
C LEU A 150 8.61 -3.83 8.33
N LEU A 151 7.92 -4.78 8.94
CA LEU A 151 7.00 -4.53 10.05
C LEU A 151 7.71 -3.93 11.26
N GLU A 152 8.87 -4.46 11.63
CA GLU A 152 9.70 -3.89 12.71
C GLU A 152 10.11 -2.44 12.40
N SER A 153 10.51 -2.16 11.16
CA SER A 153 10.85 -0.81 10.71
C SER A 153 9.63 0.12 10.77
N ILE A 154 8.48 -0.35 10.28
CA ILE A 154 7.21 0.40 10.35
C ILE A 154 6.88 0.71 11.82
N ASN A 155 6.87 -0.28 12.71
CA ASN A 155 6.53 -0.10 14.11
C ASN A 155 7.49 0.86 14.83
N ARG A 156 8.77 0.83 14.48
CA ARG A 156 9.78 1.76 15.03
C ARG A 156 9.52 3.22 14.66
N PHE A 157 9.05 3.47 13.45
CA PHE A 157 8.95 4.84 12.92
C PHE A 157 7.54 5.42 12.93
N ARG A 158 6.48 4.61 12.95
CA ARG A 158 5.09 5.08 12.84
C ARG A 158 4.57 5.84 14.06
N ASN A 159 5.08 5.56 15.26
CA ASN A 159 4.66 6.20 16.50
C ASN A 159 3.11 6.31 16.63
N HIS A 160 2.42 5.18 16.46
CA HIS A 160 0.93 5.08 16.47
C HIS A 160 0.22 5.85 15.34
N GLN A 161 0.96 6.33 14.34
CA GLN A 161 0.41 7.02 13.19
C GLN A 161 0.09 6.04 12.05
N ASP A 162 -0.66 6.54 11.07
CA ASP A 162 -1.02 5.82 9.85
C ASP A 162 0.20 5.48 8.99
N VAL A 163 0.06 4.43 8.19
CA VAL A 163 1.09 3.97 7.26
C VAL A 163 0.54 4.04 5.83
N TYR A 164 1.20 4.83 4.99
CA TYR A 164 0.84 4.99 3.59
C TYR A 164 1.81 4.21 2.71
N ILE A 165 1.30 3.23 1.96
CA ILE A 165 2.11 2.49 0.99
C ILE A 165 1.97 3.13 -0.38
N VAL A 166 3.07 3.59 -0.92
CA VAL A 166 3.15 4.24 -2.23
C VAL A 166 4.15 3.52 -3.14
N GLY A 167 3.96 3.63 -4.43
CA GLY A 167 4.87 3.07 -5.44
C GLY A 167 4.21 3.07 -6.82
N THR A 168 4.99 2.89 -7.86
CA THR A 168 4.50 2.77 -9.23
C THR A 168 3.75 1.45 -9.47
N THR A 169 3.13 1.30 -10.63
CA THR A 169 2.51 0.03 -11.02
C THR A 169 3.55 -1.10 -11.08
N ASN A 170 3.11 -2.33 -10.83
CA ASN A 170 3.92 -3.56 -10.94
C ASN A 170 5.13 -3.69 -9.99
N VAL A 171 5.34 -2.79 -9.03
CA VAL A 171 6.37 -2.95 -7.99
C VAL A 171 6.01 -4.01 -6.94
N GLY A 172 4.77 -4.51 -6.96
CA GLY A 172 4.28 -5.56 -6.07
C GLY A 172 3.62 -5.06 -4.80
N LYS A 173 3.08 -3.83 -4.77
CA LYS A 173 2.33 -3.28 -3.62
C LYS A 173 1.17 -4.17 -3.17
N SER A 174 0.33 -4.62 -4.10
CA SER A 174 -0.81 -5.47 -3.77
C SER A 174 -0.39 -6.78 -3.13
N THR A 175 0.69 -7.39 -3.64
CA THR A 175 1.27 -8.61 -3.07
C THR A 175 1.82 -8.35 -1.66
N LEU A 176 2.51 -7.22 -1.47
CA LEU A 176 3.01 -6.82 -0.16
C LEU A 176 1.87 -6.61 0.84
N ILE A 177 0.83 -5.88 0.46
CA ILE A 177 -0.33 -5.62 1.31
C ILE A 177 -0.99 -6.93 1.74
N ASN A 178 -1.20 -7.86 0.79
CA ASN A 178 -1.78 -9.16 1.11
C ASN A 178 -0.90 -9.94 2.10
N LYS A 179 0.43 -9.88 1.96
CA LYS A 179 1.35 -10.53 2.91
C LYS A 179 1.32 -9.88 4.29
N LEU A 180 1.23 -8.56 4.36
CA LEU A 180 1.09 -7.86 5.64
C LEU A 180 -0.22 -8.24 6.34
N ILE A 181 -1.32 -8.36 5.60
CA ILE A 181 -2.61 -8.82 6.14
C ILE A 181 -2.52 -10.27 6.62
N GLU A 182 -1.93 -11.17 5.82
CA GLU A 182 -1.78 -12.58 6.20
C GLU A 182 -0.99 -12.75 7.51
N GLN A 183 0.06 -11.97 7.71
CA GLN A 183 0.85 -12.01 8.94
C GLN A 183 0.12 -11.38 10.13
N SER A 184 -0.74 -10.41 9.90
CA SER A 184 -1.50 -9.73 10.96
C SER A 184 -2.66 -10.57 11.51
N VAL A 185 -3.18 -11.53 10.76
CA VAL A 185 -4.34 -12.37 11.16
C VAL A 185 -4.04 -13.27 12.37
N GLY A 186 -2.78 -13.42 12.77
CA GLY A 186 -2.35 -14.18 13.96
C GLY A 186 -1.80 -13.33 15.11
N GLU A 187 -1.60 -12.03 14.90
CA GLU A 187 -0.97 -11.13 15.85
C GLU A 187 -1.92 -10.02 16.31
N LYS A 188 -1.54 -9.32 17.40
CA LYS A 188 -2.36 -8.30 18.07
C LYS A 188 -2.67 -7.05 17.24
N ASP A 189 -2.13 -6.94 16.04
CA ASP A 189 -2.32 -5.78 15.15
C ASP A 189 -3.31 -6.10 14.03
N VAL A 190 -4.42 -5.40 13.97
CA VAL A 190 -5.40 -5.52 12.89
C VAL A 190 -5.00 -4.58 11.76
N VAL A 191 -4.61 -5.13 10.62
CA VAL A 191 -4.30 -4.35 9.42
C VAL A 191 -5.57 -4.19 8.58
N THR A 192 -6.11 -2.99 8.56
CA THR A 192 -7.20 -2.62 7.64
C THR A 192 -6.62 -1.83 6.47
N THR A 193 -7.07 -2.13 5.26
CA THR A 193 -6.56 -1.48 4.06
C THR A 193 -7.65 -0.69 3.37
N SER A 194 -7.34 0.55 3.04
CA SER A 194 -8.13 1.35 2.10
C SER A 194 -7.28 1.61 0.85
N ARG A 195 -7.79 1.23 -0.31
CA ARG A 195 -7.08 1.44 -1.59
C ARG A 195 -7.69 2.62 -2.31
N PHE A 196 -6.85 3.52 -2.74
CA PHE A 196 -7.22 4.56 -3.70
C PHE A 196 -6.81 4.09 -5.09
N PRO A 197 -7.75 3.88 -6.00
CA PRO A 197 -7.43 3.51 -7.37
C PRO A 197 -6.93 4.72 -8.15
N GLY A 198 -5.89 4.56 -8.89
CA GLY A 198 -5.35 5.60 -9.75
C GLY A 198 -4.32 5.04 -10.70
N THR A 199 -4.07 5.76 -11.73
CA THR A 199 -3.16 5.57 -12.86
C THR A 199 -1.78 4.95 -12.52
N THR A 200 -0.72 5.33 -13.19
CA THR A 200 0.67 4.83 -13.06
C THR A 200 1.23 4.78 -11.61
N LEU A 201 0.60 5.48 -10.66
CA LEU A 201 0.95 5.50 -9.25
C LEU A 201 -0.22 4.98 -8.41
N ASP A 202 -0.01 3.90 -7.69
CA ASP A 202 -0.98 3.36 -6.73
C ASP A 202 -0.67 3.82 -5.32
N LEU A 203 -1.65 4.35 -4.65
CA LEU A 203 -1.62 4.67 -3.23
C LEU A 203 -2.51 3.71 -2.46
N SER A 204 -1.97 3.11 -1.41
CA SER A 204 -2.75 2.30 -0.47
C SER A 204 -2.51 2.81 0.94
N LEU A 205 -3.60 3.07 1.65
CA LEU A 205 -3.57 3.40 3.07
C LEU A 205 -3.67 2.09 3.85
N ILE A 206 -2.76 1.89 4.78
CA ILE A 206 -2.83 0.81 5.75
C ILE A 206 -3.01 1.43 7.13
N HIS A 207 -4.12 1.11 7.77
CA HIS A 207 -4.30 1.36 9.18
C HIS A 207 -3.84 0.13 9.95
N ILE A 208 -2.82 0.30 10.77
CA ILE A 208 -2.40 -0.68 11.74
C ILE A 208 -2.94 -0.19 13.08
N SER A 209 -4.06 -0.76 13.53
CA SER A 209 -4.63 -0.45 14.84
C SER A 209 -4.12 -1.42 15.89
N GLU A 210 -3.73 -0.91 17.05
CA GLU A 210 -3.53 -1.74 18.22
C GLU A 210 -4.89 -2.24 18.72
N PRO A 211 -5.00 -3.49 19.21
CA PRO A 211 -6.23 -3.96 19.82
C PRO A 211 -6.53 -3.07 21.02
N THR A 212 -7.73 -2.52 21.04
CA THR A 212 -8.26 -1.81 22.22
C THR A 212 -8.16 -2.78 23.39
N ARG A 213 -7.36 -2.46 24.41
CA ARG A 213 -7.44 -3.15 25.69
C ARG A 213 -8.87 -3.01 26.17
N GLN A 214 -9.67 -4.05 26.01
CA GLN A 214 -10.87 -4.19 26.81
C GLN A 214 -10.37 -4.32 28.24
N GLU A 215 -10.62 -3.29 29.03
CA GLU A 215 -10.44 -3.35 30.47
C GLU A 215 -11.25 -4.55 30.96
N ALA A 216 -10.53 -5.55 31.44
CA ALA A 216 -11.14 -6.61 32.22
C ALA A 216 -11.60 -5.98 33.55
N ILE A 217 -12.92 -5.86 33.68
CA ILE A 217 -13.59 -5.63 34.96
C ILE A 217 -13.69 -6.96 35.66
#